data_9991189575fe245862fcb9ec758cbc42
#
_entry.id   9991189575fe245862fcb9ec758cbc42
#
_cell.length_a   1.000
_cell.length_b   1.000
_cell.length_c   1.000
_cell.angle_alpha   90.00
_cell.angle_beta   90.00
_cell.angle_gamma   90.00
#
_symmetry.space_group_name_H-M   'P 1'
#
loop_
_entity.id
_entity.type
_entity.pdbx_description
1 polymer ?
#
loop_
_entity_poly.entity_id
_entity_poly.type
_entity_poly.pdbx_seq_one_letter_code
_entity_poly.pdbx_strand_id
1 'polypeptide(L)'
;MPDVEAPLLLDTCAVIWIAEDQPISDTAALALDNAHAADQFVYVSPITAWEVGLLVARGRLTTIIKPQLWFERVLDVPNMRLADMTPDLLISSSFLPGEPPRDPVDRIIAATAREYGYTLVTRDRLLLTYAEQGHIQAVGC
;
A
#
# COMPACT_ATOMS: atom_id res chain seq x y z
N MET A 1 -28.46 -1.03 5.19
CA MET A 1 -27.41 -1.81 4.59
C MET A 1 -26.06 -1.44 5.21
N PRO A 2 -25.36 -2.38 5.80
CA PRO A 2 -24.06 -2.01 6.34
C PRO A 2 -23.15 -1.59 5.20
N ASP A 3 -22.46 -0.48 5.38
CA ASP A 3 -21.46 -0.02 4.44
C ASP A 3 -20.34 -1.05 4.40
N VAL A 4 -20.03 -1.56 3.20
CA VAL A 4 -18.86 -2.40 3.01
C VAL A 4 -17.67 -1.45 2.96
N GLU A 5 -16.82 -1.53 3.97
CA GLU A 5 -15.58 -0.77 3.96
C GLU A 5 -14.73 -1.17 2.76
N ALA A 6 -14.10 -0.18 2.13
CA ALA A 6 -13.18 -0.42 1.03
C ALA A 6 -12.03 -1.31 1.50
N PRO A 7 -11.57 -2.26 0.68
CA PRO A 7 -10.38 -3.04 0.99
C PRO A 7 -9.16 -2.14 1.17
N LEU A 8 -8.22 -2.60 1.99
CA LEU A 8 -7.00 -1.85 2.25
C LEU A 8 -5.93 -2.15 1.20
N LEU A 9 -5.17 -1.13 0.84
CA LEU A 9 -3.92 -1.23 0.09
C LEU A 9 -2.81 -0.68 0.97
N LEU A 10 -1.78 -1.50 1.22
CA LEU A 10 -0.61 -1.06 1.99
C LEU A 10 0.41 -0.44 1.04
N ASP A 11 0.91 0.76 1.36
CA ASP A 11 2.06 1.27 0.64
C ASP A 11 3.34 0.56 1.11
N THR A 12 4.45 0.82 0.48
CA THR A 12 5.73 0.15 0.78
C THR A 12 6.15 0.36 2.24
N CYS A 13 6.02 1.58 2.76
CA CYS A 13 6.35 1.88 4.16
C CYS A 13 5.50 1.06 5.13
N ALA A 14 4.19 0.99 4.86
CA ALA A 14 3.27 0.24 5.71
C ALA A 14 3.61 -1.26 5.71
N VAL A 15 3.92 -1.83 4.54
CA VAL A 15 4.33 -3.24 4.43
C VAL A 15 5.57 -3.51 5.26
N ILE A 16 6.59 -2.67 5.13
CA ILE A 16 7.86 -2.83 5.86
C ILE A 16 7.64 -2.72 7.37
N TRP A 17 6.89 -1.71 7.82
CA TRP A 17 6.63 -1.48 9.23
C TRP A 17 5.86 -2.63 9.87
N ILE A 18 4.84 -3.14 9.19
CA ILE A 18 4.05 -4.27 9.67
C ILE A 18 4.89 -5.54 9.69
N ALA A 19 5.68 -5.80 8.65
CA ALA A 19 6.53 -6.98 8.56
C ALA A 19 7.64 -6.98 9.62
N GLU A 20 8.10 -5.79 10.04
CA GLU A 20 9.13 -5.63 11.07
C GLU A 20 8.55 -5.42 12.47
N ASP A 21 7.24 -5.58 12.62
CA ASP A 21 6.52 -5.44 13.89
C ASP A 21 6.74 -4.05 14.53
N GLN A 22 6.80 -3.02 13.71
CA GLN A 22 6.93 -1.65 14.18
C GLN A 22 5.58 -1.06 14.58
N PRO A 23 5.55 -0.10 15.54
CA PRO A 23 4.30 0.53 15.93
C PRO A 23 3.66 1.27 14.76
N ILE A 24 2.35 1.11 14.62
CA ILE A 24 1.53 1.84 13.65
C ILE A 24 0.47 2.66 14.41
N SER A 25 -0.18 3.60 13.73
CA SER A 25 -1.21 4.40 14.37
C SER A 25 -2.39 3.54 14.83
N ASP A 26 -3.14 4.02 15.83
CA ASP A 26 -4.35 3.33 16.30
C ASP A 26 -5.39 3.22 15.18
N THR A 27 -5.49 4.23 14.33
CA THR A 27 -6.41 4.23 13.18
C THR A 27 -6.05 3.13 12.19
N ALA A 28 -4.77 2.99 11.86
CA ALA A 28 -4.30 1.94 10.94
C ALA A 28 -4.46 0.55 11.56
N ALA A 29 -4.13 0.39 12.84
CA ALA A 29 -4.30 -0.88 13.55
C ALA A 29 -5.78 -1.30 13.56
N LEU A 30 -6.68 -0.36 13.85
CA LEU A 30 -8.12 -0.63 13.84
C LEU A 30 -8.62 -1.02 12.45
N ALA A 31 -8.15 -0.33 11.40
CA ALA A 31 -8.53 -0.66 10.02
C ALA A 31 -8.09 -2.07 9.64
N LEU A 32 -6.88 -2.48 10.02
CA LEU A 32 -6.37 -3.84 9.78
C LEU A 32 -7.16 -4.88 10.58
N ASP A 33 -7.45 -4.61 11.85
CA ASP A 33 -8.23 -5.51 12.70
C ASP A 33 -9.65 -5.69 12.16
N ASN A 34 -10.28 -4.61 11.69
CA ASN A 34 -11.60 -4.67 11.10
C ASN A 34 -11.60 -5.46 9.79
N ALA A 35 -10.59 -5.28 8.95
CA ALA A 35 -10.43 -6.04 7.71
C ALA A 35 -10.28 -7.54 8.02
N HIS A 36 -9.46 -7.88 9.00
CA HIS A 36 -9.26 -9.26 9.43
C HIS A 36 -10.57 -9.87 9.98
N ALA A 37 -11.27 -9.15 10.85
CA ALA A 37 -12.54 -9.60 11.43
C ALA A 37 -13.64 -9.79 10.37
N ALA A 38 -13.63 -8.98 9.31
CA ALA A 38 -14.57 -9.08 8.19
C ALA A 38 -14.11 -10.06 7.11
N ASP A 39 -12.98 -10.72 7.29
CA ASP A 39 -12.38 -11.65 6.32
C ASP A 39 -12.15 -10.98 4.96
N GLN A 40 -11.74 -9.72 4.97
CA GLN A 40 -11.42 -8.96 3.77
C GLN A 40 -9.97 -9.13 3.38
N PHE A 41 -9.69 -9.03 2.08
CA PHE A 41 -8.33 -9.01 1.58
C PHE A 41 -7.65 -7.67 1.87
N VAL A 42 -6.35 -7.75 2.15
CA VAL A 42 -5.45 -6.60 2.24
C VAL A 42 -4.48 -6.70 1.08
N TYR A 43 -4.37 -5.65 0.30
CA TYR A 43 -3.63 -5.66 -0.96
C TYR A 43 -2.27 -5.00 -0.84
N VAL A 44 -1.34 -5.51 -1.61
CA VAL A 44 0.02 -4.96 -1.76
C VAL A 44 0.29 -4.85 -3.26
N SER A 45 0.84 -3.72 -3.69
CA SER A 45 1.20 -3.54 -5.09
C SER A 45 2.48 -4.32 -5.43
N PRO A 46 2.56 -4.93 -6.62
CA PRO A 46 3.82 -5.50 -7.13
C PRO A 46 4.97 -4.49 -7.16
N ILE A 47 4.69 -3.19 -7.29
CA ILE A 47 5.73 -2.16 -7.27
C ILE A 47 6.43 -2.09 -5.92
N THR A 48 5.78 -2.51 -4.84
CA THR A 48 6.40 -2.63 -3.52
C THR A 48 7.57 -3.61 -3.54
N ALA A 49 7.47 -4.71 -4.30
CA ALA A 49 8.58 -5.65 -4.45
C ALA A 49 9.79 -4.99 -5.09
N TRP A 50 9.59 -4.15 -6.10
CA TRP A 50 10.66 -3.38 -6.73
C TRP A 50 11.31 -2.41 -5.75
N GLU A 51 10.50 -1.66 -4.98
CA GLU A 51 11.01 -0.74 -3.97
C GLU A 51 11.80 -1.44 -2.87
N VAL A 52 11.30 -2.56 -2.36
CA VAL A 52 12.01 -3.36 -1.34
C VAL A 52 13.35 -3.83 -1.88
N GLY A 53 13.39 -4.36 -3.10
CA GLY A 53 14.62 -4.76 -3.74
C GLY A 53 15.62 -3.62 -3.85
N LEU A 54 15.15 -2.44 -4.24
CA LEU A 54 15.97 -1.25 -4.37
C LEU A 54 16.52 -0.78 -3.02
N LEU A 55 15.69 -0.78 -1.97
CA LEU A 55 16.11 -0.41 -0.62
C LEU A 55 17.19 -1.36 -0.08
N VAL A 56 17.03 -2.66 -0.30
CA VAL A 56 18.03 -3.66 0.12
C VAL A 56 19.34 -3.46 -0.68
N ALA A 57 19.25 -3.28 -1.99
CA ALA A 57 20.42 -3.09 -2.85
C ALA A 57 21.22 -1.84 -2.48
N ARG A 58 20.52 -0.80 -1.99
CA ARG A 58 21.16 0.47 -1.56
C ARG A 58 21.57 0.47 -0.09
N GLY A 59 21.42 -0.63 0.62
CA GLY A 59 21.76 -0.74 2.04
C GLY A 59 20.87 0.05 2.98
N ARG A 60 19.67 0.43 2.53
CA ARG A 60 18.71 1.19 3.34
C ARG A 60 17.71 0.31 4.08
N LEU A 61 17.61 -0.94 3.72
CA LEU A 61 16.81 -1.96 4.40
C LEU A 61 17.66 -3.21 4.54
N THR A 62 17.77 -3.70 5.77
CA THR A 62 18.49 -4.94 6.06
C THR A 62 17.47 -6.04 6.29
N THR A 63 17.59 -7.13 5.54
CA THR A 63 16.77 -8.33 5.72
C THR A 63 17.65 -9.50 6.06
N ILE A 64 17.22 -10.34 7.00
CA ILE A 64 17.95 -11.56 7.40
C ILE A 64 17.92 -12.61 6.29
N ILE A 65 16.83 -12.60 5.53
CA ILE A 65 16.59 -13.53 4.41
C ILE A 65 16.63 -12.77 3.09
N LYS A 66 16.73 -13.50 1.99
CA LYS A 66 16.70 -12.89 0.65
C LYS A 66 15.42 -12.06 0.47
N PRO A 67 15.50 -10.89 -0.20
CA PRO A 67 14.31 -10.04 -0.44
C PRO A 67 13.15 -10.77 -1.10
N GLN A 68 13.44 -11.69 -2.03
CA GLN A 68 12.41 -12.49 -2.69
C GLN A 68 11.63 -13.34 -1.68
N LEU A 69 12.34 -14.00 -0.77
CA LEU A 69 11.71 -14.81 0.26
C LEU A 69 10.98 -13.94 1.28
N TRP A 70 11.54 -12.80 1.62
CA TRP A 70 10.91 -11.82 2.52
C TRP A 70 9.55 -11.39 1.96
N PHE A 71 9.49 -11.05 0.69
CA PHE A 71 8.25 -10.63 0.04
C PHE A 71 7.23 -11.77 -0.09
N GLU A 72 7.70 -12.98 -0.41
CA GLU A 72 6.83 -14.16 -0.40
C GLU A 72 6.17 -14.38 0.96
N ARG A 73 6.90 -14.19 2.05
CA ARG A 73 6.36 -14.31 3.41
C ARG A 73 5.33 -13.24 3.73
N VAL A 74 5.49 -12.04 3.21
CA VAL A 74 4.47 -10.99 3.33
C VAL A 74 3.16 -11.47 2.69
N LEU A 75 3.24 -12.04 1.49
CA LEU A 75 2.07 -12.53 0.77
C LEU A 75 1.47 -13.81 1.37
N ASP A 76 2.22 -14.55 2.19
CA ASP A 76 1.73 -15.74 2.89
C ASP A 76 0.89 -15.39 4.13
N VAL A 77 0.90 -14.15 4.57
CA VAL A 77 0.02 -13.71 5.67
C VAL A 77 -1.43 -13.89 5.22
N PRO A 78 -2.31 -14.45 6.08
CA PRO A 78 -3.70 -14.68 5.71
C PRO A 78 -4.37 -13.41 5.19
N ASN A 79 -5.11 -13.55 4.10
CA ASN A 79 -5.84 -12.48 3.40
C ASN A 79 -4.96 -11.42 2.72
N MET A 80 -3.66 -11.60 2.66
CA MET A 80 -2.78 -10.75 1.85
C MET A 80 -2.84 -11.16 0.39
N ARG A 81 -2.95 -10.18 -0.50
CA ARG A 81 -2.98 -10.40 -1.95
C ARG A 81 -2.22 -9.31 -2.69
N LEU A 82 -1.66 -9.69 -3.84
CA LEU A 82 -1.15 -8.71 -4.79
C LEU A 82 -2.32 -7.98 -5.46
N ALA A 83 -2.22 -6.66 -5.54
CA ALA A 83 -3.09 -5.87 -6.40
C ALA A 83 -2.68 -6.08 -7.86
N ASP A 84 -3.65 -6.00 -8.77
CA ASP A 84 -3.35 -6.04 -10.20
C ASP A 84 -2.60 -4.78 -10.62
N MET A 85 -1.51 -4.97 -11.38
CA MET A 85 -0.73 -3.87 -11.93
C MET A 85 -0.66 -4.04 -13.45
N THR A 86 -1.70 -3.58 -14.12
CA THR A 86 -1.87 -3.71 -15.56
C THR A 86 -1.15 -2.59 -16.32
N PRO A 87 -0.87 -2.76 -17.62
CA PRO A 87 -0.36 -1.65 -18.44
C PRO A 87 -1.28 -0.43 -18.42
N ASP A 88 -2.58 -0.63 -18.42
CA ASP A 88 -3.55 0.48 -18.36
C ASP A 88 -3.41 1.28 -17.06
N LEU A 89 -3.28 0.60 -15.93
CA LEU A 89 -3.05 1.24 -14.65
C LEU A 89 -1.76 2.06 -14.64
N LEU A 90 -0.69 1.49 -15.20
CA LEU A 90 0.61 2.18 -15.29
C LEU A 90 0.51 3.46 -16.12
N ILE A 91 -0.21 3.40 -17.24
CA ILE A 91 -0.45 4.59 -18.07
C ILE A 91 -1.28 5.61 -17.28
N SER A 92 -2.36 5.17 -16.61
CA SER A 92 -3.24 6.04 -15.83
C SER A 92 -2.49 6.76 -14.70
N SER A 93 -1.43 6.17 -14.16
CA SER A 93 -0.63 6.79 -13.11
C SER A 93 0.02 8.11 -13.54
N SER A 94 0.19 8.32 -14.85
CA SER A 94 0.71 9.57 -15.40
C SER A 94 -0.37 10.66 -15.61
N PHE A 95 -1.64 10.30 -15.50
CA PHE A 95 -2.78 11.17 -15.77
C PHE A 95 -3.70 11.35 -14.57
N LEU A 96 -3.19 11.20 -13.37
CA LEU A 96 -3.98 11.39 -12.16
C LEU A 96 -4.50 12.82 -12.06
N PRO A 97 -5.75 13.03 -11.55
CA PRO A 97 -6.32 14.36 -11.42
C PRO A 97 -5.66 15.16 -10.31
N GLY A 98 -5.84 16.48 -10.35
CA GLY A 98 -5.36 17.38 -9.31
C GLY A 98 -3.84 17.48 -9.28
N GLU A 99 -3.29 17.50 -8.09
CA GLU A 99 -1.84 17.62 -7.87
C GLU A 99 -1.31 16.38 -7.16
N PRO A 100 -1.12 15.27 -7.92
CA PRO A 100 -0.61 14.03 -7.32
C PRO A 100 0.87 14.17 -6.95
N PRO A 101 1.38 13.27 -6.09
CA PRO A 101 2.82 13.22 -5.82
C PRO A 101 3.63 13.11 -7.11
N ARG A 102 4.87 13.59 -7.10
CA ARG A 102 5.75 13.53 -8.27
C ARG A 102 6.46 12.19 -8.41
N ASP A 103 6.67 11.50 -7.30
CA ASP A 103 7.35 10.21 -7.30
C ASP A 103 6.57 9.19 -8.12
N PRO A 104 7.19 8.51 -9.11
CA PRO A 104 6.48 7.55 -9.97
C PRO A 104 5.86 6.39 -9.20
N VAL A 105 6.52 5.89 -8.15
CA VAL A 105 6.00 4.78 -7.35
C VAL A 105 4.77 5.22 -6.59
N ASP A 106 4.81 6.40 -5.96
CA ASP A 106 3.66 6.95 -5.25
C ASP A 106 2.47 7.16 -6.20
N ARG A 107 2.73 7.57 -7.44
CA ARG A 107 1.70 7.69 -8.47
C ARG A 107 1.07 6.35 -8.81
N ILE A 108 1.87 5.31 -8.95
CA ILE A 108 1.37 3.96 -9.24
C ILE A 108 0.49 3.45 -8.08
N ILE A 109 0.93 3.68 -6.85
CA ILE A 109 0.17 3.30 -5.65
C ILE A 109 -1.15 4.10 -5.59
N ALA A 110 -1.10 5.41 -5.81
CA ALA A 110 -2.30 6.24 -5.84
C ALA A 110 -3.27 5.82 -6.95
N ALA A 111 -2.76 5.52 -8.14
CA ALA A 111 -3.58 5.04 -9.25
C ALA A 111 -4.25 3.71 -8.90
N THR A 112 -3.54 2.81 -8.22
CA THR A 112 -4.07 1.53 -7.77
C THR A 112 -5.22 1.73 -6.80
N ALA A 113 -5.03 2.57 -5.78
CA ALA A 113 -6.08 2.88 -4.81
C ALA A 113 -7.31 3.49 -5.48
N ARG A 114 -7.09 4.40 -6.42
CA ARG A 114 -8.16 5.09 -7.14
C ARG A 114 -8.93 4.16 -8.07
N GLU A 115 -8.20 3.37 -8.86
CA GLU A 115 -8.80 2.48 -9.86
C GLU A 115 -9.67 1.39 -9.23
N TYR A 116 -9.20 0.79 -8.15
CA TYR A 116 -9.88 -0.32 -7.51
C TYR A 116 -10.70 0.07 -6.28
N GLY A 117 -10.71 1.35 -5.93
CA GLY A 117 -11.47 1.83 -4.78
C GLY A 117 -10.91 1.37 -3.44
N TYR A 118 -9.60 1.18 -3.33
CA TYR A 118 -8.94 0.80 -2.09
C TYR A 118 -8.71 1.98 -1.17
N THR A 119 -8.70 1.73 0.14
CA THR A 119 -8.20 2.69 1.12
C THR A 119 -6.71 2.45 1.35
N LEU A 120 -5.90 3.45 1.04
CA LEU A 120 -4.45 3.37 1.15
C LEU A 120 -4.02 3.56 2.61
N VAL A 121 -3.18 2.65 3.11
CA VAL A 121 -2.53 2.79 4.42
C VAL A 121 -1.11 3.29 4.17
N THR A 122 -0.81 4.51 4.62
CA THR A 122 0.45 5.18 4.28
C THR A 122 0.89 6.14 5.38
N ARG A 123 2.19 6.45 5.43
CA ARG A 123 2.76 7.55 6.20
C ARG A 123 3.17 8.73 5.31
N ASP A 124 3.16 8.55 4.02
CA ASP A 124 3.61 9.57 3.09
C ASP A 124 2.68 10.77 3.15
N ARG A 125 3.25 11.93 3.48
CA ARG A 125 2.49 13.16 3.65
C ARG A 125 1.85 13.62 2.36
N LEU A 126 2.50 13.44 1.23
CA LEU A 126 1.97 13.84 -0.07
C LEU A 126 0.78 12.99 -0.48
N LEU A 127 0.83 11.68 -0.20
CA LEU A 127 -0.29 10.78 -0.45
C LEU A 127 -1.47 11.10 0.47
N LEU A 128 -1.22 11.40 1.75
CA LEU A 128 -2.26 11.80 2.67
C LEU A 128 -2.90 13.12 2.26
N THR A 129 -2.11 14.09 1.79
CA THR A 129 -2.62 15.36 1.26
C THR A 129 -3.48 15.13 0.03
N TYR A 130 -3.05 14.25 -0.85
CA TYR A 130 -3.81 13.89 -2.05
C TYR A 130 -5.17 13.27 -1.68
N ALA A 131 -5.23 12.49 -0.62
CA ALA A 131 -6.49 11.95 -0.07
C ALA A 131 -7.37 13.06 0.50
N GLU A 132 -6.78 14.02 1.22
CA GLU A 132 -7.52 15.16 1.76
C GLU A 132 -8.18 16.00 0.65
N GLN A 133 -7.57 16.04 -0.53
CA GLN A 133 -8.13 16.71 -1.72
C GLN A 133 -9.26 15.89 -2.38
N GLY A 134 -9.54 14.69 -1.88
CA GLY A 134 -10.65 13.87 -2.35
C GLY A 134 -10.35 12.95 -3.53
N HIS A 135 -9.09 12.82 -3.93
CA HIS A 135 -8.74 12.03 -5.11
C HIS A 135 -8.52 10.53 -4.83
N ILE A 136 -8.15 10.19 -3.61
CA ILE A 136 -8.04 8.82 -3.10
C ILE A 136 -8.58 8.76 -1.68
N GLN A 137 -8.78 7.55 -1.16
CA GLN A 137 -9.05 7.32 0.26
C GLN A 137 -7.76 6.83 0.92
N ALA A 138 -7.43 7.38 2.09
CA ALA A 138 -6.24 6.97 2.82
C ALA A 138 -6.41 7.11 4.32
N VAL A 139 -5.65 6.29 5.06
CA VAL A 139 -5.46 6.41 6.50
C VAL A 139 -3.97 6.48 6.79
N GLY A 140 -3.61 7.33 7.72
CA GLY A 140 -2.23 7.47 8.16
C GLY A 140 -1.81 6.33 9.08
N CYS A 141 -0.67 5.76 8.86
CA CYS A 141 -0.08 4.78 9.76
C CYS A 141 1.15 5.38 10.49
#